data_3ffa8bafd30e97c316c44afd8d33c47a
#
_entry.id   3ffa8bafd30e97c316c44afd8d33c47a
#
_cell.length_a   1.000
_cell.length_b   1.000
_cell.length_c   1.000
_cell.angle_alpha   90.00
_cell.angle_beta   90.00
_cell.angle_gamma   90.00
#
_symmetry.space_group_name_H-M   'P 1'
#
loop_
_entity.id
_entity.type
_entity.pdbx_description
1 polymer ?
#
loop_
_entity_poly.entity_id
_entity_poly.type
_entity_poly.pdbx_seq_one_letter_code
_entity_poly.pdbx_strand_id
1 'polypeptide(L)' 'MPPGWEWGEGMDENLVLKNRLREARAERGLSQAGLAELVGVSRNTIRSIETGQFNPTAKLALVLCIALDKKFEDLFYF' A
#
# COMPACT_ATOMS: atom_id res chain seq x y z
N MET A 1 -6.29 -26.80 8.20
CA MET A 1 -6.14 -25.68 7.27
C MET A 1 -6.69 -26.07 5.92
N PRO A 2 -7.49 -25.23 5.31
CA PRO A 2 -8.02 -25.52 3.98
C PRO A 2 -6.88 -25.70 2.97
N PRO A 3 -7.06 -26.56 1.98
CA PRO A 3 -6.03 -26.79 0.97
C PRO A 3 -5.54 -25.51 0.28
N GLY A 4 -6.39 -24.53 0.13
CA GLY A 4 -6.01 -23.27 -0.50
C GLY A 4 -4.96 -22.48 0.27
N TRP A 5 -4.62 -22.91 1.47
CA TRP A 5 -3.58 -22.29 2.26
C TRP A 5 -2.20 -22.86 1.97
N GLU A 6 -2.15 -23.91 1.19
CA GLU A 6 -0.87 -24.48 0.82
C GLU A 6 -0.20 -23.57 -0.17
N TRP A 7 0.90 -23.00 0.26
CA TRP A 7 1.66 -22.05 -0.54
C TRP A 7 2.25 -22.74 -1.76
N GLY A 8 2.23 -22.05 -2.87
CA GLY A 8 2.74 -22.57 -4.12
C GLY A 8 1.69 -23.24 -4.98
N GLU A 9 0.61 -23.73 -4.40
CA GLU A 9 -0.46 -24.34 -5.17
C GLU A 9 -1.71 -23.48 -5.15
N GLY A 10 -2.04 -22.91 -4.00
CA GLY A 10 -3.20 -22.07 -3.85
C GLY A 10 -2.96 -20.61 -4.17
N MET A 11 -1.71 -20.22 -4.36
CA MET A 11 -1.36 -18.83 -4.66
C MET A 11 -1.06 -18.66 -6.13
N ASP A 12 -1.71 -17.68 -6.73
CA ASP A 12 -1.41 -17.28 -8.10
C ASP A 12 -0.27 -16.28 -8.06
N GLU A 13 0.88 -16.65 -8.60
CA GLU A 13 2.04 -15.77 -8.63
C GLU A 13 1.83 -14.56 -9.53
N ASN A 14 0.75 -14.55 -10.32
CA ASN A 14 0.36 -13.40 -11.12
C ASN A 14 -0.46 -12.39 -10.33
N LEU A 15 -0.80 -12.70 -9.08
CA LEU A 15 -1.45 -11.73 -8.23
C LEU A 15 -0.48 -10.59 -7.95
N VAL A 16 -0.86 -9.41 -8.38
CA VAL A 16 -0.07 -8.20 -8.20
C VAL A 16 -0.81 -7.28 -7.25
N LEU A 17 -0.16 -6.92 -6.16
CA LEU A 17 -0.74 -5.99 -5.22
C LEU A 17 -0.83 -4.62 -5.86
N LYS A 18 -2.03 -4.06 -5.88
CA LYS A 18 -2.30 -2.73 -6.40
C LYS A 18 -2.68 -1.82 -5.25
N ASN A 19 -2.61 -0.52 -5.48
CA ASN A 19 -2.99 0.43 -4.45
C ASN A 19 -3.61 1.68 -5.05
N ARG A 20 -4.36 2.38 -4.20
CA ARG A 20 -4.95 3.67 -4.51
C ARG A 20 -4.31 4.77 -3.68
N LEU A 21 -3.03 4.63 -3.41
CA LEU A 21 -2.31 5.55 -2.54
C LEU A 21 -2.32 6.97 -3.10
N ARG A 22 -2.07 7.11 -4.40
CA ARG A 22 -2.09 8.43 -5.06
C ARG A 22 -3.43 9.11 -4.90
N GLU A 23 -4.50 8.39 -5.18
CA GLU A 23 -5.85 8.94 -5.11
C GLU A 23 -6.22 9.34 -3.68
N ALA A 24 -5.91 8.49 -2.72
CA ALA A 24 -6.18 8.77 -1.30
C ALA A 24 -5.36 9.96 -0.82
N ARG A 25 -4.11 10.05 -1.25
CA ARG A 25 -3.24 11.18 -0.94
C ARG A 25 -3.81 12.48 -1.52
N ALA A 26 -4.23 12.44 -2.77
CA ALA A 26 -4.80 13.61 -3.45
C ALA A 26 -6.08 14.08 -2.77
N GLU A 27 -6.93 13.17 -2.31
CA GLU A 27 -8.14 13.52 -1.57
C GLU A 27 -7.82 14.33 -0.31
N ARG A 28 -6.67 14.09 0.28
CA ARG A 28 -6.24 14.80 1.49
C ARG A 28 -5.42 16.05 1.17
N GLY A 29 -5.23 16.34 -0.09
CA GLY A 29 -4.42 17.50 -0.50
C GLY A 29 -2.95 17.40 -0.16
N LEU A 30 -2.43 16.16 -0.01
CA LEU A 30 -1.04 15.94 0.36
C LEU A 30 -0.17 15.73 -0.86
N SER A 31 1.04 16.30 -0.85
CA SER A 31 2.08 15.95 -1.80
C SER A 31 2.72 14.63 -1.40
N GLN A 32 3.49 14.03 -2.30
CA GLN A 32 4.29 12.86 -1.97
C GLN A 32 5.21 13.15 -0.79
N ALA A 33 5.88 14.29 -0.81
CA ALA A 33 6.75 14.70 0.28
C ALA A 33 5.97 14.92 1.59
N GLY A 34 4.80 15.50 1.50
CA GLY A 34 3.95 15.74 2.67
C GLY A 34 3.49 14.44 3.33
N LEU A 35 3.06 13.48 2.53
CA LEU A 35 2.68 12.16 3.06
C LEU A 35 3.89 11.44 3.65
N ALA A 36 5.03 11.49 2.95
CA ALA A 36 6.26 10.86 3.42
C ALA A 36 6.67 11.39 4.78
N GLU A 37 6.64 12.69 4.96
CA GLU A 37 6.95 13.33 6.24
C GLU A 37 5.98 12.88 7.33
N LEU A 38 4.70 12.81 7.00
CA LEU A 38 3.66 12.44 7.95
C LEU A 38 3.84 11.01 8.47
N VAL A 39 4.24 10.08 7.61
CA VAL A 39 4.39 8.67 7.99
C VAL A 39 5.83 8.26 8.31
N GLY A 40 6.78 9.18 8.18
CA GLY A 40 8.15 8.93 8.60
C GLY A 40 9.01 8.14 7.62
N VAL A 41 8.76 8.30 6.31
CA VAL A 41 9.57 7.67 5.26
C VAL A 41 10.04 8.72 4.27
N SER A 42 10.89 8.32 3.32
CA SER A 42 11.34 9.24 2.28
C SER A 42 10.26 9.44 1.22
N ARG A 43 10.31 10.58 0.54
CA ARG A 43 9.44 10.85 -0.60
C ARG A 43 9.57 9.75 -1.67
N ASN A 44 10.79 9.27 -1.88
CA ASN A 44 11.02 8.23 -2.88
C ASN A 44 10.32 6.92 -2.51
N THR A 45 10.20 6.62 -1.24
CA THR A 45 9.44 5.45 -0.78
C THR A 45 7.97 5.58 -1.17
N ILE A 46 7.36 6.74 -0.96
CA ILE A 46 5.97 6.97 -1.35
C ILE A 46 5.82 6.83 -2.86
N ARG A 47 6.72 7.45 -3.62
CA ARG A 47 6.69 7.37 -5.08
C ARG A 47 6.79 5.92 -5.55
N SER A 48 7.70 5.15 -4.97
CA SER A 48 7.92 3.75 -5.37
C SER A 48 6.70 2.89 -5.06
N ILE A 49 6.00 3.15 -3.97
CA ILE A 49 4.75 2.46 -3.66
C ILE A 49 3.67 2.80 -4.69
N GLU A 50 3.51 4.09 -4.98
CA GLU A 50 2.48 4.55 -5.93
C GLU A 50 2.70 3.98 -7.32
N THR A 51 3.93 3.79 -7.73
CA THR A 51 4.26 3.26 -9.06
C THR A 51 4.30 1.73 -9.10
N GLY A 52 4.13 1.07 -7.96
CA GLY A 52 4.15 -0.40 -7.89
C GLY A 52 5.54 -1.02 -7.86
N GLN A 53 6.58 -0.22 -7.76
CA GLN A 53 7.96 -0.74 -7.69
C GLN A 53 8.30 -1.32 -6.33
N PHE A 54 7.59 -0.92 -5.31
CA PHE A 54 7.82 -1.33 -3.93
C PHE A 54 6.51 -1.54 -3.22
N ASN A 55 6.36 -2.70 -2.59
CA ASN A 55 5.22 -2.98 -1.74
C ASN A 55 5.60 -2.66 -0.30
N PRO A 56 4.78 -1.89 0.42
CA PRO A 56 5.11 -1.55 1.80
C PRO A 56 5.09 -2.77 2.71
N THR A 57 5.84 -2.70 3.78
CA THR A 57 5.70 -3.67 4.86
C THR A 57 4.30 -3.55 5.45
N ALA A 58 3.84 -4.57 6.16
CA ALA A 58 2.53 -4.53 6.82
C ALA A 58 2.42 -3.32 7.75
N LYS A 59 3.48 -3.03 8.50
CA LYS A 59 3.50 -1.88 9.40
C LYS A 59 3.28 -0.58 8.64
N LEU A 60 4.05 -0.37 7.58
CA LEU A 60 3.95 0.86 6.79
C LEU A 60 2.58 0.97 6.13
N ALA A 61 2.06 -0.14 5.61
CA ALA A 61 0.73 -0.15 5.00
C ALA A 61 -0.35 0.29 5.99
N LEU A 62 -0.28 -0.20 7.23
CA LEU A 62 -1.24 0.20 8.26
C LEU A 62 -1.08 1.66 8.68
N VAL A 63 0.16 2.14 8.76
CA VAL A 63 0.42 3.55 9.06
C VAL A 63 -0.14 4.46 7.97
N LEU A 64 0.01 4.05 6.71
CA LEU A 64 -0.58 4.79 5.59
C LEU A 64 -2.11 4.83 5.69
N CYS A 65 -2.73 3.71 6.06
CA CYS A 65 -4.18 3.65 6.25
C CYS A 65 -4.63 4.64 7.33
N ILE A 66 -3.91 4.70 8.43
CA ILE A 66 -4.21 5.62 9.52
C ILE A 66 -4.05 7.07 9.05
N ALA A 67 -2.94 7.37 8.39
CA ALA A 67 -2.64 8.73 7.94
C ALA A 67 -3.67 9.24 6.94
N LEU A 68 -4.20 8.36 6.10
CA LEU A 68 -5.13 8.71 5.03
C LEU A 68 -6.60 8.44 5.41
N ASP A 69 -6.84 7.94 6.61
CA ASP A 69 -8.18 7.58 7.09
C ASP A 69 -8.89 6.64 6.10
N LYS A 70 -8.20 5.59 5.72
CA LYS A 70 -8.70 4.57 4.81
C LYS A 70 -8.58 3.20 5.44
N LYS A 71 -9.50 2.31 5.09
CA LYS A 71 -9.37 0.90 5.46
C LYS A 71 -8.30 0.28 4.57
N PHE A 72 -7.68 -0.78 5.07
CA PHE A 72 -6.64 -1.47 4.32
C PHE A 72 -7.13 -1.89 2.94
N GLU A 73 -8.29 -2.52 2.88
CA GLU A 73 -8.86 -3.04 1.65
C GLU A 73 -9.32 -1.94 0.68
N ASP A 74 -9.50 -0.72 1.17
CA ASP A 74 -9.81 0.42 0.31
C ASP A 74 -8.55 1.00 -0.32
N LEU A 75 -7.40 0.73 0.28
CA LEU A 75 -6.14 1.29 -0.16
C LEU A 75 -5.31 0.30 -0.95
N PHE A 76 -5.32 -0.97 -0.53
CA PHE A 76 -4.56 -2.04 -1.18
C PHE A 76 -5.49 -3.13 -1.65
N TYR A 77 -5.25 -3.66 -2.84
CA TYR A 77 -6.13 -4.65 -3.43
C TYR A 77 -5.40 -5.43 -4.54
N PHE A 78 -6.05 -6.47 -4.99
CA PHE A 78 -5.62 -7.23 -6.18
C PHE A 78 -6.59 -7.01 -7.37
#